data_9d457b887fc1bc73560df5f013dbf6df
#
_entry.id   9d457b887fc1bc73560df5f013dbf6df
#
_cell.length_a   1.000
_cell.length_b   1.000
_cell.length_c   1.000
_cell.angle_alpha   90.00
_cell.angle_beta   90.00
_cell.angle_gamma   90.00
#
_symmetry.space_group_name_H-M   'P 1'
#
loop_
_entity.id
_entity.type
_entity.pdbx_description
1 polymer ?
#
loop_
_entity_poly.entity_id
_entity_poly.type
_entity_poly.pdbx_seq_one_letter_code
_entity_poly.pdbx_strand_id
1 'polypeptide(L)'
;MSNFFTDNKDLQFALDNLDFEEMVALKENNYKFSEEFDRAPVDLEDAVDNYRRVLTEIGDVTGERIEPRSRTVDEEGPHFEDGVVTYHPLTQANLKDLRDAGVMGVMLPHDVGGLNFPNTIYTMMTEMVSRADGSLQNLFGLQDISETIAEFGTEEQKAQYLPKFATGEYDGSMDLTEPDSGSDLQSVRLKATQDPKTGQWYLNGNKRFITNGCAKVHLVLARSEEGTSDGRGLSMFICESCPELVVRRIEHKLGIHGVATAELQYNNVPAQLCGLRRRGLTKYVMSLMNGARVAISAQALGIAEAAYREARKYASEREQFKKTIDKFPPIYDMLTRMKLKTVAARTLLYETTKIVDLRQGYNHIMDHTPAADLSPEVRANQKLYTKLAAVLTPMSKAYCTEIANEVAYDGIQIHGGTGFMHDFNAERFYRDARITNIYEGTTQLQVVAAIGGVMLRTLDPVVDDLAALPFEGVLDRMAKTLEPMRKKLQEAVKFVNEKKDTEYQALMARQLVSMETYIFIGYLMLRDALKDQEREALAEKFILNAIPEIESAYHLVMSADTTTIDKHSEIIGY
;
A
#
# COMPACT_ATOMS: atom_id res chain seq x y z
N MET A 1 24.61 10.69 12.28
CA MET A 1 23.32 11.12 11.76
C MET A 1 22.65 9.93 11.10
N SER A 2 21.42 9.64 11.45
CA SER A 2 20.66 8.50 10.91
C SER A 2 19.84 8.98 9.72
N ASN A 3 20.14 8.53 8.51
CA ASN A 3 19.39 8.89 7.31
C ASN A 3 18.77 7.62 6.73
N PHE A 4 17.43 7.54 6.72
CA PHE A 4 16.70 6.32 6.37
C PHE A 4 16.74 5.97 4.89
N PHE A 5 17.17 6.88 4.02
CA PHE A 5 17.46 6.59 2.63
C PHE A 5 18.90 6.09 2.43
N THR A 6 19.90 6.86 2.91
CA THR A 6 21.32 6.53 2.65
C THR A 6 21.85 5.35 3.48
N ASP A 7 21.18 4.99 4.59
CA ASP A 7 21.50 3.78 5.36
C ASP A 7 20.84 2.50 4.82
N ASN A 8 19.96 2.64 3.80
CA ASN A 8 19.21 1.52 3.22
C ASN A 8 19.66 1.21 1.79
N LYS A 9 20.65 0.33 1.67
CA LYS A 9 21.18 -0.12 0.36
C LYS A 9 20.11 -0.71 -0.55
N ASP A 10 19.08 -1.38 0.01
CA ASP A 10 18.02 -1.99 -0.80
C ASP A 10 17.06 -0.95 -1.38
N LEU A 11 16.82 0.15 -0.65
CA LEU A 11 16.01 1.26 -1.14
C LEU A 11 16.77 2.06 -2.22
N GLN A 12 18.07 2.31 -2.00
CA GLN A 12 18.94 2.92 -3.01
C GLN A 12 19.02 2.06 -4.28
N PHE A 13 19.20 0.73 -4.11
CA PHE A 13 19.19 -0.20 -5.23
C PHE A 13 17.88 -0.10 -6.04
N ALA A 14 16.74 0.00 -5.39
CA ALA A 14 15.45 0.14 -6.06
C ALA A 14 15.41 1.44 -6.89
N LEU A 15 15.85 2.58 -6.33
CA LEU A 15 15.93 3.84 -7.08
C LEU A 15 16.89 3.76 -8.26
N ASP A 16 18.06 3.11 -8.09
CA ASP A 16 19.11 3.08 -9.11
C ASP A 16 18.82 2.10 -10.26
N ASN A 17 17.96 1.10 -10.02
CA ASN A 17 17.79 -0.03 -10.94
C ASN A 17 16.36 -0.21 -11.46
N LEU A 18 15.39 0.55 -10.97
CA LEU A 18 14.07 0.57 -11.57
C LEU A 18 14.12 1.35 -12.89
N ASP A 19 13.42 0.86 -13.90
CA ASP A 19 13.29 1.53 -15.18
C ASP A 19 12.25 2.67 -15.06
N PHE A 20 12.76 3.91 -15.05
CA PHE A 20 11.95 5.12 -14.91
C PHE A 20 11.61 5.79 -16.25
N GLU A 21 12.22 5.38 -17.37
CA GLU A 21 12.19 6.13 -18.63
C GLU A 21 10.75 6.40 -19.12
N GLU A 22 9.98 5.35 -19.37
CA GLU A 22 8.61 5.48 -19.86
C GLU A 22 7.67 6.13 -18.84
N MET A 23 7.78 5.76 -17.57
CA MET A 23 6.93 6.24 -16.49
C MET A 23 7.10 7.75 -16.27
N VAL A 24 8.35 8.27 -16.26
CA VAL A 24 8.62 9.69 -16.08
C VAL A 24 8.25 10.48 -17.33
N ALA A 25 8.54 9.97 -18.52
CA ALA A 25 8.11 10.60 -19.77
C ALA A 25 6.59 10.77 -19.84
N LEU A 26 5.82 9.76 -19.43
CA LEU A 26 4.36 9.83 -19.34
C LEU A 26 3.90 10.87 -18.30
N LYS A 27 4.52 10.87 -17.10
CA LYS A 27 4.17 11.75 -15.99
C LYS A 27 4.48 13.22 -16.30
N GLU A 28 5.60 13.50 -16.97
CA GLU A 28 6.08 14.83 -17.31
C GLU A 28 5.70 15.29 -18.73
N ASN A 29 4.71 14.64 -19.37
CA ASN A 29 4.27 14.95 -20.72
C ASN A 29 5.45 15.05 -21.73
N ASN A 30 6.33 14.06 -21.72
CA ASN A 30 7.61 14.06 -22.44
C ASN A 30 8.44 15.32 -22.12
N TYR A 31 8.53 15.68 -20.84
CA TYR A 31 9.30 16.80 -20.27
C TYR A 31 8.85 18.20 -20.74
N LYS A 32 7.67 18.32 -21.36
CA LYS A 32 7.14 19.63 -21.81
C LYS A 32 6.75 20.52 -20.64
N PHE A 33 6.46 19.97 -19.47
CA PHE A 33 6.15 20.78 -18.29
C PHE A 33 7.31 21.66 -17.85
N SER A 34 8.56 21.34 -18.19
CA SER A 34 9.73 22.19 -17.94
C SER A 34 9.70 23.53 -18.69
N GLU A 35 8.92 23.64 -19.78
CA GLU A 35 8.71 24.91 -20.50
C GLU A 35 7.80 25.89 -19.73
N GLU A 36 6.98 25.38 -18.78
CA GLU A 36 5.98 26.14 -18.04
C GLU A 36 6.31 26.29 -16.55
N PHE A 37 7.00 25.29 -15.97
CA PHE A 37 7.26 25.21 -14.54
C PHE A 37 8.74 24.98 -14.25
N ASP A 38 9.40 25.94 -13.60
CA ASP A 38 10.85 25.91 -13.26
C ASP A 38 11.26 24.67 -12.44
N ARG A 39 10.31 24.04 -11.73
CA ARG A 39 10.54 22.85 -10.90
C ARG A 39 10.35 21.52 -11.63
N ALA A 40 9.78 21.56 -12.84
CA ALA A 40 9.60 20.35 -13.64
C ALA A 40 10.92 19.93 -14.27
N PRO A 41 11.22 18.61 -14.30
CA PRO A 41 12.48 18.12 -14.83
C PRO A 41 12.56 18.31 -16.35
N VAL A 42 13.79 18.58 -16.83
CA VAL A 42 14.05 18.77 -18.27
C VAL A 42 14.31 17.45 -19.01
N ASP A 43 14.71 16.41 -18.28
CA ASP A 43 14.97 15.06 -18.78
C ASP A 43 14.93 14.02 -17.66
N LEU A 44 15.22 12.76 -17.99
CA LEU A 44 15.21 11.65 -17.02
C LEU A 44 16.29 11.81 -15.94
N GLU A 45 17.48 12.28 -16.30
CA GLU A 45 18.60 12.43 -15.37
C GLU A 45 18.26 13.48 -14.32
N ASP A 46 17.73 14.63 -14.73
CA ASP A 46 17.26 15.68 -13.83
C ASP A 46 16.09 15.20 -12.92
N ALA A 47 15.15 14.42 -13.48
CA ALA A 47 14.07 13.84 -12.69
C ALA A 47 14.60 12.91 -11.58
N VAL A 48 15.49 11.98 -11.92
CA VAL A 48 16.06 11.01 -10.96
C VAL A 48 16.92 11.72 -9.91
N ASP A 49 17.68 12.76 -10.29
CA ASP A 49 18.43 13.58 -9.35
C ASP A 49 17.52 14.33 -8.38
N ASN A 50 16.39 14.85 -8.86
CA ASN A 50 15.37 15.46 -8.01
C ASN A 50 14.79 14.45 -7.02
N TYR A 51 14.45 13.25 -7.48
CA TYR A 51 13.96 12.18 -6.63
C TYR A 51 14.96 11.82 -5.53
N ARG A 52 16.24 11.66 -5.90
CA ARG A 52 17.32 11.35 -4.95
C ARG A 52 17.51 12.42 -3.90
N ARG A 53 17.45 13.69 -4.30
CA ARG A 53 17.57 14.83 -3.36
C ARG A 53 16.43 14.81 -2.34
N VAL A 54 15.19 14.69 -2.79
CA VAL A 54 14.03 14.67 -1.89
C VAL A 54 14.02 13.43 -1.01
N LEU A 55 14.34 12.24 -1.53
CA LEU A 55 14.46 11.01 -0.74
C LEU A 55 15.56 11.12 0.32
N THR A 56 16.69 11.78 0.02
CA THR A 56 17.76 12.03 0.99
C THR A 56 17.29 12.95 2.10
N GLU A 57 16.58 14.04 1.77
CA GLU A 57 16.02 14.96 2.77
C GLU A 57 14.99 14.27 3.67
N ILE A 58 14.07 13.51 3.09
CA ILE A 58 13.09 12.74 3.88
C ILE A 58 13.77 11.65 4.71
N GLY A 59 14.86 11.07 4.20
CA GLY A 59 15.70 10.15 4.97
C GLY A 59 16.25 10.80 6.25
N ASP A 60 16.72 12.03 6.19
CA ASP A 60 17.17 12.80 7.36
C ASP A 60 16.00 13.15 8.30
N VAL A 61 14.90 13.67 7.76
CA VAL A 61 13.70 14.02 8.55
C VAL A 61 13.18 12.81 9.32
N THR A 62 13.07 11.66 8.64
CA THR A 62 12.55 10.43 9.26
C THR A 62 13.49 9.85 10.31
N GLY A 63 14.80 9.81 10.02
CA GLY A 63 15.80 9.20 10.90
C GLY A 63 16.22 10.07 12.08
N GLU A 64 16.33 11.39 11.89
CA GLU A 64 16.84 12.31 12.91
C GLU A 64 15.74 12.97 13.75
N ARG A 65 14.53 13.13 13.20
CA ARG A 65 13.48 13.89 13.87
C ARG A 65 12.26 13.04 14.23
N ILE A 66 11.74 12.23 13.28
CA ILE A 66 10.48 11.48 13.48
C ILE A 66 10.72 10.24 14.35
N GLU A 67 11.69 9.39 14.00
CA GLU A 67 11.96 8.14 14.72
C GLU A 67 12.19 8.36 16.22
N PRO A 68 13.01 9.32 16.68
CA PRO A 68 13.22 9.56 18.12
C PRO A 68 11.95 9.96 18.89
N ARG A 69 10.94 10.50 18.22
CA ARG A 69 9.67 10.94 18.83
C ARG A 69 8.61 9.84 18.85
N SER A 70 8.76 8.82 18.01
CA SER A 70 7.71 7.84 17.71
C SER A 70 7.24 7.05 18.93
N ARG A 71 8.15 6.77 19.89
CA ARG A 71 7.81 6.07 21.12
C ARG A 71 6.86 6.89 22.01
N THR A 72 7.19 8.13 22.26
CA THR A 72 6.34 9.03 23.06
C THR A 72 4.97 9.22 22.39
N VAL A 73 4.96 9.34 21.06
CA VAL A 73 3.72 9.43 20.27
C VAL A 73 2.86 8.18 20.42
N ASP A 74 3.46 6.98 20.43
CA ASP A 74 2.72 5.72 20.65
C ASP A 74 2.17 5.61 22.07
N GLU A 75 2.95 6.00 23.08
CA GLU A 75 2.57 5.89 24.49
C GLU A 75 1.46 6.89 24.88
N GLU A 76 1.48 8.11 24.35
CA GLU A 76 0.55 9.17 24.75
C GLU A 76 -0.62 9.34 23.77
N GLY A 77 -0.38 9.19 22.48
CA GLY A 77 -1.41 9.28 21.44
C GLY A 77 -2.15 10.62 21.34
N PRO A 78 -3.23 10.69 20.55
CA PRO A 78 -4.14 11.84 20.48
C PRO A 78 -5.08 11.88 21.69
N HIS A 79 -5.41 13.08 22.13
CA HIS A 79 -6.40 13.35 23.18
C HIS A 79 -7.78 13.65 22.58
N PHE A 80 -8.85 13.18 23.23
CA PHE A 80 -10.23 13.45 22.83
C PHE A 80 -11.02 13.97 24.04
N GLU A 81 -11.56 15.17 23.91
CA GLU A 81 -12.41 15.80 24.94
C GLU A 81 -13.49 16.64 24.27
N ASP A 82 -14.73 16.52 24.72
CA ASP A 82 -15.89 17.31 24.29
C ASP A 82 -16.08 17.40 22.77
N GLY A 83 -15.83 16.30 22.06
CA GLY A 83 -15.98 16.23 20.59
C GLY A 83 -14.76 16.75 19.81
N VAL A 84 -13.72 17.17 20.49
CA VAL A 84 -12.49 17.70 19.89
C VAL A 84 -11.34 16.69 20.02
N VAL A 85 -10.66 16.42 18.91
CA VAL A 85 -9.43 15.64 18.87
C VAL A 85 -8.24 16.58 18.83
N THR A 86 -7.30 16.38 19.72
CA THR A 86 -6.02 17.10 19.75
C THR A 86 -4.88 16.10 19.59
N TYR A 87 -4.12 16.22 18.50
CA TYR A 87 -2.93 15.40 18.29
C TYR A 87 -1.82 15.80 19.26
N HIS A 88 -1.05 14.81 19.69
CA HIS A 88 0.13 15.03 20.54
C HIS A 88 1.08 16.07 19.90
N PRO A 89 1.72 16.95 20.68
CA PRO A 89 2.61 18.00 20.13
C PRO A 89 3.73 17.46 19.24
N LEU A 90 4.27 16.28 19.54
CA LEU A 90 5.29 15.63 18.70
C LEU A 90 4.73 15.11 17.36
N THR A 91 3.46 14.67 17.32
CA THR A 91 2.78 14.35 16.06
C THR A 91 2.64 15.61 15.20
N GLN A 92 2.24 16.73 15.80
CA GLN A 92 2.15 18.02 15.09
C GLN A 92 3.52 18.49 14.60
N ALA A 93 4.59 18.29 15.41
CA ALA A 93 5.96 18.60 15.01
C ALA A 93 6.42 17.72 13.83
N ASN A 94 6.07 16.42 13.84
CA ASN A 94 6.37 15.50 12.73
C ASN A 94 5.68 15.94 11.42
N LEU A 95 4.39 16.29 11.49
CA LEU A 95 3.66 16.84 10.33
C LEU A 95 4.23 18.17 9.85
N LYS A 96 4.69 19.02 10.78
CA LYS A 96 5.37 20.26 10.42
C LYS A 96 6.69 19.98 9.69
N ASP A 97 7.51 19.06 10.19
CA ASP A 97 8.78 18.70 9.54
C ASP A 97 8.55 18.17 8.11
N LEU A 98 7.50 17.37 7.88
CA LEU A 98 7.12 16.88 6.52
C LEU A 98 6.60 18.03 5.63
N ARG A 99 5.84 18.98 6.18
CA ARG A 99 5.41 20.19 5.44
C ARG A 99 6.59 21.07 5.06
N ASP A 100 7.49 21.31 6.01
CA ASP A 100 8.68 22.14 5.78
C ASP A 100 9.61 21.51 4.73
N ALA A 101 9.63 20.18 4.60
CA ALA A 101 10.32 19.45 3.54
C ALA A 101 9.59 19.49 2.18
N GLY A 102 8.39 20.08 2.12
CA GLY A 102 7.64 20.28 0.86
C GLY A 102 7.05 19.00 0.25
N VAL A 103 6.85 17.93 1.05
CA VAL A 103 6.39 16.62 0.55
C VAL A 103 4.91 16.33 0.77
N MET A 104 4.14 17.30 1.22
CA MET A 104 2.68 17.20 1.26
C MET A 104 2.15 17.51 -0.15
N GLY A 105 1.44 16.61 -0.78
CA GLY A 105 1.00 16.78 -2.18
C GLY A 105 2.11 16.56 -3.21
N VAL A 106 3.11 15.73 -2.88
CA VAL A 106 4.24 15.39 -3.76
C VAL A 106 3.82 14.80 -5.11
N MET A 107 2.70 14.09 -5.18
CA MET A 107 2.14 13.51 -6.41
C MET A 107 1.22 14.45 -7.18
N LEU A 108 0.78 15.57 -6.57
CA LEU A 108 -0.08 16.53 -7.21
C LEU A 108 0.61 17.24 -8.39
N PRO A 109 -0.16 17.65 -9.42
CA PRO A 109 0.38 18.34 -10.60
C PRO A 109 1.11 19.64 -10.26
N HIS A 110 1.99 20.07 -11.17
CA HIS A 110 2.78 21.29 -11.02
C HIS A 110 1.92 22.55 -10.92
N ASP A 111 0.82 22.65 -11.67
CA ASP A 111 -0.06 23.82 -11.73
C ASP A 111 -0.76 24.14 -10.40
N VAL A 112 -0.97 23.14 -9.55
CA VAL A 112 -1.56 23.33 -8.22
C VAL A 112 -0.50 23.38 -7.10
N GLY A 113 0.78 23.43 -7.44
CA GLY A 113 1.89 23.55 -6.47
C GLY A 113 2.52 22.22 -6.06
N GLY A 114 2.11 21.09 -6.62
CA GLY A 114 2.70 19.79 -6.40
C GLY A 114 4.05 19.60 -7.11
N LEU A 115 4.71 18.47 -6.83
CA LEU A 115 5.98 18.07 -7.46
C LEU A 115 5.78 17.14 -8.65
N ASN A 116 4.56 16.67 -8.89
CA ASN A 116 4.20 15.73 -9.95
C ASN A 116 5.01 14.42 -9.94
N PHE A 117 5.48 13.98 -8.77
CA PHE A 117 6.29 12.78 -8.65
C PHE A 117 5.48 11.51 -8.92
N PRO A 118 6.09 10.45 -9.46
CA PRO A 118 5.44 9.17 -9.62
C PRO A 118 5.10 8.52 -8.27
N ASN A 119 4.09 7.66 -8.27
CA ASN A 119 3.66 6.89 -7.10
C ASN A 119 4.82 6.07 -6.50
N THR A 120 5.74 5.59 -7.35
CA THR A 120 6.95 4.87 -6.93
C THR A 120 7.78 5.69 -5.93
N ILE A 121 8.02 6.96 -6.18
CA ILE A 121 8.82 7.83 -5.29
C ILE A 121 8.06 8.14 -4.01
N TYR A 122 6.77 8.45 -4.11
CA TYR A 122 5.89 8.59 -2.94
C TYR A 122 5.87 7.33 -2.06
N THR A 123 5.85 6.16 -2.68
CA THR A 123 5.93 4.88 -1.97
C THR A 123 7.25 4.70 -1.22
N MET A 124 8.38 5.15 -1.77
CA MET A 124 9.67 5.16 -1.08
C MET A 124 9.67 6.09 0.15
N MET A 125 9.03 7.27 0.04
CA MET A 125 8.84 8.17 1.18
C MET A 125 7.96 7.51 2.25
N THR A 126 6.85 6.89 1.84
CA THR A 126 5.92 6.18 2.71
C THR A 126 6.60 5.04 3.48
N GLU A 127 7.50 4.28 2.83
CA GLU A 127 8.32 3.26 3.49
C GLU A 127 9.19 3.88 4.60
N MET A 128 9.88 5.00 4.33
CA MET A 128 10.74 5.67 5.31
C MET A 128 9.95 6.29 6.47
N VAL A 129 8.82 6.95 6.19
CA VAL A 129 7.94 7.49 7.23
C VAL A 129 7.42 6.35 8.12
N SER A 130 7.03 5.24 7.52
CA SER A 130 6.51 4.07 8.25
C SER A 130 7.57 3.34 9.06
N ARG A 131 8.82 3.32 8.58
CA ARG A 131 9.97 2.81 9.33
C ARG A 131 10.21 3.65 10.59
N ALA A 132 9.99 4.95 10.52
CA ALA A 132 10.14 5.85 11.67
C ALA A 132 8.93 5.74 12.63
N ASP A 133 7.72 5.85 12.09
CA ASP A 133 6.46 5.80 12.83
C ASP A 133 5.32 5.28 11.94
N GLY A 134 4.92 4.02 12.18
CA GLY A 134 3.84 3.38 11.43
C GLY A 134 2.50 4.10 11.56
N SER A 135 2.24 4.82 12.66
CA SER A 135 1.02 5.60 12.85
C SER A 135 1.01 6.91 12.08
N LEU A 136 2.16 7.59 11.97
CA LEU A 136 2.30 8.84 11.23
C LEU A 136 2.04 8.65 9.75
N GLN A 137 2.36 7.48 9.19
CA GLN A 137 2.07 7.16 7.80
C GLN A 137 0.58 7.35 7.47
N ASN A 138 -0.32 7.01 8.40
CA ASN A 138 -1.74 7.18 8.17
C ASN A 138 -2.18 8.65 8.04
N LEU A 139 -1.43 9.60 8.60
CA LEU A 139 -1.65 11.03 8.39
C LEU A 139 -0.97 11.51 7.10
N PHE A 140 0.26 11.08 6.86
CA PHE A 140 0.99 11.39 5.64
C PHE A 140 0.31 10.81 4.40
N GLY A 141 -0.19 9.56 4.49
CA GLY A 141 -0.84 8.84 3.39
C GLY A 141 -2.22 9.40 3.00
N LEU A 142 -2.91 10.10 3.89
CA LEU A 142 -4.22 10.68 3.58
C LEU A 142 -4.17 11.89 2.63
N GLN A 143 -2.99 12.32 2.20
CA GLN A 143 -2.86 13.21 1.05
C GLN A 143 -3.38 12.57 -0.26
N ASP A 144 -3.51 11.23 -0.35
CA ASP A 144 -4.11 10.50 -1.47
C ASP A 144 -5.56 10.95 -1.80
N ILE A 145 -6.25 11.55 -0.83
CA ILE A 145 -7.57 12.17 -1.06
C ILE A 145 -7.49 13.28 -2.10
N SER A 146 -6.41 14.06 -2.06
CA SER A 146 -6.19 15.14 -3.02
C SER A 146 -6.02 14.63 -4.46
N GLU A 147 -5.43 13.44 -4.65
CA GLU A 147 -5.35 12.82 -5.98
C GLU A 147 -6.73 12.44 -6.52
N THR A 148 -7.62 11.94 -5.66
CA THR A 148 -9.00 11.66 -6.07
C THR A 148 -9.73 12.94 -6.50
N ILE A 149 -9.48 14.07 -5.81
CA ILE A 149 -10.02 15.36 -6.19
C ILE A 149 -9.38 15.85 -7.51
N ALA A 150 -8.06 15.66 -7.67
CA ALA A 150 -7.35 16.02 -8.90
C ALA A 150 -7.86 15.23 -10.11
N GLU A 151 -8.16 13.94 -9.94
CA GLU A 151 -8.62 13.06 -11.02
C GLU A 151 -10.11 13.30 -11.36
N PHE A 152 -10.98 13.49 -10.36
CA PHE A 152 -12.45 13.45 -10.55
C PHE A 152 -13.19 14.72 -10.15
N GLY A 153 -12.56 15.66 -9.46
CA GLY A 153 -13.16 16.93 -9.05
C GLY A 153 -13.44 17.86 -10.22
N THR A 154 -14.37 18.81 -10.03
CA THR A 154 -14.55 19.91 -10.98
C THR A 154 -13.36 20.88 -10.89
N GLU A 155 -13.20 21.75 -11.91
CA GLU A 155 -12.10 22.74 -11.89
C GLU A 155 -12.21 23.69 -10.68
N GLU A 156 -13.45 24.02 -10.24
CA GLU A 156 -13.68 24.82 -9.04
C GLU A 156 -13.23 24.06 -7.77
N GLN A 157 -13.51 22.75 -7.68
CA GLN A 157 -13.07 21.93 -6.57
C GLN A 157 -11.55 21.78 -6.54
N LYS A 158 -10.93 21.53 -7.69
CA LYS A 158 -9.47 21.48 -7.82
C LYS A 158 -8.82 22.79 -7.34
N ALA A 159 -9.30 23.92 -7.84
CA ALA A 159 -8.80 25.24 -7.45
C ALA A 159 -9.02 25.56 -5.95
N GLN A 160 -10.13 25.08 -5.35
CA GLN A 160 -10.44 25.28 -3.94
C GLN A 160 -9.53 24.46 -3.01
N TYR A 161 -9.28 23.20 -3.35
CA TYR A 161 -8.69 22.23 -2.41
C TYR A 161 -7.22 21.93 -2.69
N LEU A 162 -6.82 21.72 -3.95
CA LEU A 162 -5.50 21.15 -4.25
C LEU A 162 -4.31 22.01 -3.81
N PRO A 163 -4.31 23.36 -3.99
CA PRO A 163 -3.19 24.18 -3.50
C PRO A 163 -2.98 24.09 -2.00
N LYS A 164 -4.05 23.90 -1.23
CA LYS A 164 -3.97 23.76 0.23
C LYS A 164 -3.51 22.40 0.68
N PHE A 165 -3.82 21.33 -0.07
CA PHE A 165 -3.22 20.03 0.12
C PHE A 165 -1.74 20.03 -0.25
N ALA A 166 -1.35 20.68 -1.36
CA ALA A 166 0.04 20.76 -1.80
C ALA A 166 0.95 21.42 -0.76
N THR A 167 0.44 22.43 -0.03
CA THR A 167 1.17 23.08 1.07
C THR A 167 1.04 22.35 2.40
N GLY A 168 0.14 21.39 2.52
CA GLY A 168 -0.21 20.75 3.79
C GLY A 168 -1.01 21.65 4.75
N GLU A 169 -1.60 22.76 4.27
CA GLU A 169 -2.56 23.57 5.04
C GLU A 169 -3.82 22.77 5.33
N TYR A 170 -4.28 21.98 4.35
CA TYR A 170 -5.38 21.02 4.51
C TYR A 170 -4.84 19.62 4.66
N ASP A 171 -5.45 18.90 5.58
CA ASP A 171 -5.38 17.45 5.72
C ASP A 171 -6.72 16.80 5.38
N GLY A 172 -6.74 15.50 5.22
CA GLY A 172 -7.94 14.83 4.78
C GLY A 172 -8.29 13.58 5.57
N SER A 173 -9.52 13.11 5.38
CA SER A 173 -9.97 11.78 5.78
C SER A 173 -10.79 11.10 4.70
N MET A 174 -10.76 9.77 4.69
CA MET A 174 -11.48 8.91 3.75
C MET A 174 -12.62 8.20 4.50
N ASP A 175 -13.85 8.69 4.33
CA ASP A 175 -15.00 8.32 5.14
C ASP A 175 -15.87 7.29 4.41
N LEU A 176 -15.42 6.03 4.38
CA LEU A 176 -16.10 4.94 3.68
C LEU A 176 -16.91 4.04 4.63
N THR A 177 -16.26 3.51 5.66
CA THR A 177 -16.73 2.44 6.52
C THR A 177 -17.87 2.88 7.46
N GLU A 178 -18.85 2.00 7.62
CA GLU A 178 -19.94 2.12 8.61
C GLU A 178 -19.94 0.90 9.56
N PRO A 179 -20.67 0.94 10.69
CA PRO A 179 -20.68 -0.18 11.65
C PRO A 179 -21.00 -1.54 11.02
N ASP A 180 -21.91 -1.58 10.04
CA ASP A 180 -22.36 -2.81 9.36
C ASP A 180 -21.79 -2.94 7.92
N SER A 181 -20.93 -2.03 7.46
CA SER A 181 -20.43 -1.95 6.09
C SER A 181 -18.94 -1.65 6.05
N GLY A 182 -18.11 -2.67 6.34
CA GLY A 182 -16.65 -2.60 6.25
C GLY A 182 -16.14 -3.22 4.93
N SER A 183 -16.20 -4.54 4.81
CA SER A 183 -15.79 -5.26 3.58
C SER A 183 -16.83 -5.10 2.45
N ASP A 184 -18.12 -5.05 2.79
CA ASP A 184 -19.21 -4.82 1.84
C ASP A 184 -19.63 -3.35 1.82
N LEU A 185 -18.86 -2.53 1.10
CA LEU A 185 -19.17 -1.11 0.92
C LEU A 185 -20.43 -0.84 0.07
N GLN A 186 -21.00 -1.85 -0.62
CA GLN A 186 -22.25 -1.68 -1.32
C GLN A 186 -23.43 -1.41 -0.35
N SER A 187 -23.30 -1.92 0.87
CA SER A 187 -24.31 -1.80 1.93
C SER A 187 -24.26 -0.48 2.72
N VAL A 188 -23.41 0.48 2.33
CA VAL A 188 -23.34 1.83 2.93
C VAL A 188 -24.70 2.50 2.95
N ARG A 189 -25.08 3.06 4.11
CA ARG A 189 -26.41 3.63 4.38
C ARG A 189 -26.41 5.15 4.62
N LEU A 190 -25.25 5.78 4.87
CA LEU A 190 -25.16 7.23 5.03
C LEU A 190 -25.82 7.89 3.81
N LYS A 191 -26.80 8.76 4.05
CA LYS A 191 -27.62 9.36 3.01
C LYS A 191 -27.05 10.70 2.56
N ALA A 192 -27.08 10.92 1.24
CA ALA A 192 -26.87 12.23 0.63
C ALA A 192 -28.19 12.70 0.01
N THR A 193 -28.71 13.83 0.47
CA THR A 193 -29.97 14.40 -0.01
C THR A 193 -29.70 15.76 -0.63
N GLN A 194 -30.21 16.01 -1.83
CA GLN A 194 -30.08 17.30 -2.50
C GLN A 194 -31.29 18.18 -2.24
N ASP A 195 -31.08 19.41 -1.78
CA ASP A 195 -32.13 20.40 -1.72
C ASP A 195 -32.54 20.81 -3.15
N PRO A 196 -33.80 20.58 -3.54
CA PRO A 196 -34.25 20.84 -4.92
C PRO A 196 -34.29 22.34 -5.27
N LYS A 197 -34.25 23.24 -4.29
CA LYS A 197 -34.29 24.68 -4.52
C LYS A 197 -32.91 25.27 -4.73
N THR A 198 -31.92 24.81 -3.94
CA THR A 198 -30.56 25.37 -3.93
C THR A 198 -29.57 24.50 -4.70
N GLY A 199 -29.87 23.22 -4.91
CA GLY A 199 -28.94 22.25 -5.46
C GLY A 199 -27.88 21.75 -4.45
N GLN A 200 -27.89 22.28 -3.22
CA GLN A 200 -26.94 21.89 -2.16
C GLN A 200 -27.19 20.46 -1.69
N TRP A 201 -26.10 19.70 -1.54
CA TRP A 201 -26.16 18.36 -0.93
C TRP A 201 -25.94 18.41 0.57
N TYR A 202 -26.63 17.53 1.26
CA TYR A 202 -26.52 17.35 2.71
C TYR A 202 -26.32 15.88 3.05
N LEU A 203 -25.35 15.60 3.94
CA LEU A 203 -25.01 14.26 4.39
C LEU A 203 -25.64 13.99 5.76
N ASN A 204 -26.22 12.79 5.94
CA ASN A 204 -26.85 12.35 7.17
C ASN A 204 -26.56 10.88 7.46
N GLY A 205 -26.06 10.56 8.65
CA GLY A 205 -25.76 9.20 9.09
C GLY A 205 -24.45 9.12 9.88
N ASN A 206 -23.91 7.90 9.97
CA ASN A 206 -22.72 7.64 10.77
C ASN A 206 -21.63 6.99 9.92
N LYS A 207 -20.38 7.32 10.22
CA LYS A 207 -19.19 6.62 9.76
C LYS A 207 -18.39 6.13 10.96
N ARG A 208 -17.67 5.01 10.80
CA ARG A 208 -16.90 4.41 11.89
C ARG A 208 -15.52 3.95 11.41
N PHE A 209 -14.57 3.91 12.33
CA PHE A 209 -13.18 3.57 12.05
C PHE A 209 -12.48 4.53 11.07
N ILE A 210 -12.87 5.80 11.11
CA ILE A 210 -12.35 6.81 10.19
C ILE A 210 -11.01 7.35 10.70
N THR A 211 -9.95 7.01 9.99
CA THR A 211 -8.61 7.53 10.25
C THR A 211 -8.58 9.03 10.00
N ASN A 212 -8.01 9.78 10.95
CA ASN A 212 -7.99 11.24 10.91
C ASN A 212 -9.39 11.86 10.72
N GLY A 213 -10.43 11.28 11.33
CA GLY A 213 -11.80 11.79 11.20
C GLY A 213 -12.03 13.18 11.83
N CYS A 214 -10.98 13.82 12.30
CA CYS A 214 -10.94 15.24 12.71
C CYS A 214 -10.30 16.15 11.65
N ALA A 215 -10.02 15.62 10.46
CA ALA A 215 -9.41 16.35 9.35
C ALA A 215 -10.23 17.54 8.89
N LYS A 216 -9.56 18.45 8.16
CA LYS A 216 -10.23 19.62 7.58
C LYS A 216 -11.14 19.25 6.41
N VAL A 217 -10.76 18.27 5.59
CA VAL A 217 -11.51 17.84 4.40
C VAL A 217 -11.81 16.36 4.49
N HIS A 218 -13.05 15.99 4.17
CA HIS A 218 -13.56 14.62 4.18
C HIS A 218 -14.02 14.21 2.79
N LEU A 219 -13.53 13.06 2.32
CA LEU A 219 -14.01 12.42 1.10
C LEU A 219 -14.95 11.28 1.49
N VAL A 220 -16.25 11.47 1.25
CA VAL A 220 -17.32 10.67 1.86
C VAL A 220 -18.08 9.85 0.81
N LEU A 221 -18.15 8.53 1.02
CA LEU A 221 -19.04 7.66 0.25
C LEU A 221 -20.44 7.68 0.85
N ALA A 222 -21.44 8.08 0.07
CA ALA A 222 -22.81 8.21 0.53
C ALA A 222 -23.85 7.74 -0.50
N ARG A 223 -25.00 7.30 -0.02
CA ARG A 223 -26.14 6.88 -0.86
C ARG A 223 -26.92 8.10 -1.32
N SER A 224 -26.81 8.39 -2.60
CA SER A 224 -27.47 9.53 -3.29
C SER A 224 -28.74 9.13 -4.03
N GLU A 225 -29.01 7.83 -4.19
CA GLU A 225 -30.17 7.31 -4.92
C GLU A 225 -31.13 6.60 -3.98
N GLU A 226 -32.34 7.13 -3.85
CA GLU A 226 -33.39 6.47 -3.07
C GLU A 226 -33.80 5.13 -3.67
N GLY A 227 -34.19 4.18 -2.81
CA GLY A 227 -34.68 2.87 -3.24
C GLY A 227 -33.59 1.93 -3.79
N THR A 228 -32.31 2.30 -3.67
CA THR A 228 -31.20 1.43 -4.06
C THR A 228 -30.52 0.79 -2.85
N SER A 229 -30.01 -0.44 -3.02
CA SER A 229 -29.28 -1.19 -1.99
C SER A 229 -27.90 -1.67 -2.44
N ASP A 230 -27.51 -1.38 -3.68
CA ASP A 230 -26.22 -1.78 -4.28
C ASP A 230 -25.27 -0.59 -4.51
N GLY A 231 -24.09 -0.87 -5.03
CA GLY A 231 -23.06 0.14 -5.29
C GLY A 231 -23.44 1.19 -6.33
N ARG A 232 -24.45 0.92 -7.17
CA ARG A 232 -24.94 1.88 -8.17
C ARG A 232 -25.75 3.04 -7.57
N GLY A 233 -26.15 2.91 -6.31
CA GLY A 233 -26.79 3.99 -5.56
C GLY A 233 -25.83 4.93 -4.83
N LEU A 234 -24.52 4.69 -4.91
CA LEU A 234 -23.49 5.39 -4.15
C LEU A 234 -22.76 6.44 -5.00
N SER A 235 -22.57 7.62 -4.40
CA SER A 235 -21.80 8.73 -4.97
C SER A 235 -20.72 9.19 -3.99
N MET A 236 -19.71 9.91 -4.50
CA MET A 236 -18.63 10.47 -3.70
C MET A 236 -18.91 11.94 -3.43
N PHE A 237 -18.62 12.38 -2.22
CA PHE A 237 -18.82 13.77 -1.79
C PHE A 237 -17.58 14.31 -1.10
N ILE A 238 -17.35 15.61 -1.24
CA ILE A 238 -16.37 16.39 -0.48
C ILE A 238 -17.15 17.24 0.53
N CYS A 239 -16.75 17.21 1.79
CA CYS A 239 -17.22 18.17 2.78
C CYS A 239 -16.07 18.68 3.63
N GLU A 240 -16.22 19.86 4.21
CA GLU A 240 -15.28 20.39 5.21
C GLU A 240 -15.81 20.14 6.61
N SER A 241 -14.90 20.06 7.58
CA SER A 241 -15.26 20.05 9.00
C SER A 241 -16.11 21.26 9.36
N CYS A 242 -17.25 21.00 10.01
CA CYS A 242 -18.21 22.01 10.43
C CYS A 242 -18.91 21.53 11.71
N PRO A 243 -19.67 22.38 12.42
CA PRO A 243 -20.37 21.99 13.65
C PRO A 243 -21.38 20.84 13.50
N GLU A 244 -21.89 20.63 12.28
CA GLU A 244 -22.83 19.55 11.94
C GLU A 244 -22.15 18.19 11.80
N LEU A 245 -20.82 18.16 11.60
CA LEU A 245 -19.98 16.97 11.57
C LEU A 245 -19.36 16.74 12.95
N VAL A 246 -19.89 15.79 13.69
CA VAL A 246 -19.50 15.57 15.08
C VAL A 246 -18.61 14.34 15.20
N VAL A 247 -17.42 14.51 15.79
CA VAL A 247 -16.61 13.39 16.27
C VAL A 247 -17.24 12.89 17.57
N ARG A 248 -17.77 11.67 17.57
CA ARG A 248 -18.42 11.08 18.75
C ARG A 248 -17.46 10.49 19.75
N ARG A 249 -16.38 9.91 19.23
CA ARG A 249 -15.28 9.32 20.00
C ARG A 249 -14.11 8.98 19.08
N ILE A 250 -12.96 8.70 19.67
CA ILE A 250 -11.84 8.01 19.04
C ILE A 250 -11.74 6.58 19.58
N GLU A 251 -11.28 5.65 18.75
CA GLU A 251 -11.18 4.23 19.07
C GLU A 251 -9.90 3.93 19.87
N HIS A 252 -10.01 3.08 20.89
CA HIS A 252 -8.86 2.47 21.56
C HIS A 252 -8.38 1.28 20.70
N LYS A 253 -7.12 1.32 20.26
CA LYS A 253 -6.57 0.38 19.28
C LYS A 253 -5.46 -0.47 19.87
N LEU A 254 -5.17 -1.60 19.20
CA LEU A 254 -4.02 -2.45 19.51
C LEU A 254 -2.68 -1.75 19.24
N GLY A 255 -2.57 -1.03 18.13
CA GLY A 255 -1.38 -0.31 17.67
C GLY A 255 -1.76 0.94 16.89
N ILE A 256 -0.77 1.54 16.21
CA ILE A 256 -0.89 2.82 15.48
C ILE A 256 -1.56 3.89 16.35
N HIS A 257 -1.09 4.01 17.60
CA HIS A 257 -1.72 4.89 18.59
C HIS A 257 -1.59 6.37 18.27
N GLY A 258 -0.52 6.78 17.57
CA GLY A 258 -0.26 8.18 17.24
C GLY A 258 -1.28 8.86 16.32
N VAL A 259 -2.18 8.08 15.69
CA VAL A 259 -3.25 8.59 14.83
C VAL A 259 -4.63 8.37 15.44
N ALA A 260 -5.51 9.36 15.36
CA ALA A 260 -6.90 9.24 15.76
C ALA A 260 -7.69 8.42 14.72
N THR A 261 -8.50 7.48 15.22
CA THR A 261 -9.48 6.74 14.41
C THR A 261 -10.84 7.02 15.01
N ALA A 262 -11.72 7.70 14.27
CA ALA A 262 -12.93 8.31 14.81
C ALA A 262 -14.22 7.59 14.43
N GLU A 263 -15.23 7.76 15.26
CA GLU A 263 -16.65 7.57 14.92
C GLU A 263 -17.25 8.94 14.64
N LEU A 264 -17.83 9.11 13.44
CA LEU A 264 -18.37 10.37 12.94
C LEU A 264 -19.88 10.33 12.83
N GLN A 265 -20.54 11.43 13.23
CA GLN A 265 -21.96 11.67 13.05
C GLN A 265 -22.18 12.86 12.13
N TYR A 266 -22.87 12.63 11.04
CA TYR A 266 -23.28 13.63 10.06
C TYR A 266 -24.71 14.08 10.34
N ASN A 267 -24.95 15.37 10.58
CA ASN A 267 -26.23 15.98 10.90
C ASN A 267 -26.55 17.10 9.92
N ASN A 268 -27.00 16.77 8.71
CA ASN A 268 -27.16 17.73 7.60
C ASN A 268 -25.85 18.45 7.25
N VAL A 269 -24.74 17.73 7.14
CA VAL A 269 -23.45 18.29 6.76
C VAL A 269 -23.49 18.75 5.31
N PRO A 270 -23.23 20.05 5.01
CA PRO A 270 -23.15 20.52 3.63
C PRO A 270 -22.01 19.83 2.89
N ALA A 271 -22.26 19.39 1.66
CA ALA A 271 -21.27 18.67 0.86
C ALA A 271 -21.36 19.03 -0.62
N GLN A 272 -20.28 18.79 -1.35
CA GLN A 272 -20.19 18.93 -2.78
C GLN A 272 -20.09 17.54 -3.41
N LEU A 273 -20.83 17.30 -4.50
CA LEU A 273 -20.68 16.07 -5.27
C LEU A 273 -19.31 16.07 -5.96
N CYS A 274 -18.50 15.05 -5.74
CA CYS A 274 -17.23 14.84 -6.44
C CYS A 274 -17.45 13.88 -7.62
N GLY A 275 -17.16 14.36 -8.82
CA GLY A 275 -17.38 13.58 -10.04
C GLY A 275 -18.87 13.38 -10.37
N LEU A 276 -19.21 12.25 -10.97
CA LEU A 276 -20.56 11.92 -11.43
C LEU A 276 -21.35 11.12 -10.38
N ARG A 277 -22.65 11.39 -10.26
CA ARG A 277 -23.57 10.59 -9.45
C ARG A 277 -23.48 9.10 -9.82
N ARG A 278 -23.71 8.23 -8.85
CA ARG A 278 -23.78 6.77 -9.03
C ARG A 278 -22.45 6.09 -9.44
N ARG A 279 -21.32 6.82 -9.37
CA ARG A 279 -19.98 6.33 -9.68
C ARG A 279 -19.08 6.21 -8.43
N GLY A 280 -19.59 6.58 -7.27
CA GLY A 280 -18.81 6.66 -6.03
C GLY A 280 -18.05 5.37 -5.74
N LEU A 281 -18.73 4.23 -5.62
CA LEU A 281 -18.09 2.95 -5.34
C LEU A 281 -17.40 2.36 -6.58
N THR A 282 -18.10 2.32 -7.72
CA THR A 282 -17.68 1.55 -8.90
C THR A 282 -16.48 2.16 -9.65
N LYS A 283 -16.21 3.44 -9.48
CA LYS A 283 -15.09 4.14 -10.12
C LYS A 283 -14.18 4.80 -9.07
N TYR A 284 -14.70 5.71 -8.26
CA TYR A 284 -13.88 6.61 -7.45
C TYR A 284 -13.25 5.92 -6.24
N VAL A 285 -14.05 5.16 -5.46
CA VAL A 285 -13.52 4.36 -4.34
C VAL A 285 -12.55 3.29 -4.85
N MET A 286 -12.82 2.67 -6.00
CA MET A 286 -11.90 1.67 -6.55
C MET A 286 -10.56 2.26 -6.98
N SER A 287 -10.53 3.48 -7.53
CA SER A 287 -9.29 4.20 -7.83
C SER A 287 -8.53 4.53 -6.55
N LEU A 288 -9.18 5.19 -5.61
CA LEU A 288 -8.65 5.56 -4.30
C LEU A 288 -8.08 4.35 -3.53
N MET A 289 -8.84 3.25 -3.43
CA MET A 289 -8.40 2.04 -2.72
C MET A 289 -7.20 1.35 -3.38
N ASN A 290 -6.99 1.50 -4.68
CA ASN A 290 -5.80 0.93 -5.32
C ASN A 290 -4.53 1.71 -4.92
N GLY A 291 -4.60 3.04 -4.81
CA GLY A 291 -3.53 3.87 -4.23
C GLY A 291 -3.27 3.51 -2.78
N ALA A 292 -4.33 3.48 -1.95
CA ALA A 292 -4.25 3.12 -0.53
C ALA A 292 -3.63 1.73 -0.31
N ARG A 293 -3.92 0.73 -1.14
CA ARG A 293 -3.31 -0.62 -1.04
C ARG A 293 -1.79 -0.60 -1.24
N VAL A 294 -1.30 0.22 -2.16
CA VAL A 294 0.14 0.41 -2.38
C VAL A 294 0.77 1.10 -1.17
N ALA A 295 0.15 2.17 -0.68
CA ALA A 295 0.60 2.89 0.52
C ALA A 295 0.65 1.99 1.77
N ILE A 296 -0.35 1.10 1.96
CA ILE A 296 -0.35 0.13 3.06
C ILE A 296 0.73 -0.96 2.88
N SER A 297 1.04 -1.35 1.64
CA SER A 297 2.15 -2.26 1.36
C SER A 297 3.49 -1.63 1.79
N ALA A 298 3.68 -0.33 1.50
CA ALA A 298 4.85 0.43 1.92
C ALA A 298 4.90 0.63 3.44
N GLN A 299 3.75 0.89 4.09
CA GLN A 299 3.66 0.98 5.54
C GLN A 299 4.10 -0.34 6.21
N ALA A 300 3.57 -1.45 5.75
CA ALA A 300 3.95 -2.76 6.24
C ALA A 300 5.44 -3.04 6.05
N LEU A 301 5.98 -2.71 4.88
CA LEU A 301 7.40 -2.85 4.56
C LEU A 301 8.29 -1.99 5.48
N GLY A 302 7.91 -0.73 5.73
CA GLY A 302 8.63 0.17 6.64
C GLY A 302 8.67 -0.38 8.07
N ILE A 303 7.54 -0.88 8.58
CA ILE A 303 7.47 -1.53 9.90
C ILE A 303 8.34 -2.80 9.94
N ALA A 304 8.32 -3.63 8.89
CA ALA A 304 9.16 -4.82 8.78
C ALA A 304 10.67 -4.47 8.78
N GLU A 305 11.05 -3.43 8.04
CA GLU A 305 12.43 -2.94 8.00
C GLU A 305 12.89 -2.45 9.38
N ALA A 306 12.04 -1.70 10.11
CA ALA A 306 12.31 -1.25 11.48
C ALA A 306 12.51 -2.44 12.43
N ALA A 307 11.58 -3.40 12.41
CA ALA A 307 11.64 -4.59 13.25
C ALA A 307 12.88 -5.45 12.97
N TYR A 308 13.22 -5.64 11.70
CA TYR A 308 14.43 -6.37 11.30
C TYR A 308 15.71 -5.69 11.79
N ARG A 309 15.83 -4.37 11.59
CA ARG A 309 17.03 -3.61 11.99
C ARG A 309 17.23 -3.62 13.50
N GLU A 310 16.17 -3.40 14.26
CA GLU A 310 16.24 -3.44 15.72
C GLU A 310 16.60 -4.85 16.24
N ALA A 311 15.96 -5.89 15.70
CA ALA A 311 16.29 -7.27 16.05
C ALA A 311 17.74 -7.65 15.73
N ARG A 312 18.24 -7.24 14.55
CA ARG A 312 19.62 -7.46 14.14
C ARG A 312 20.61 -6.75 15.06
N LYS A 313 20.33 -5.48 15.40
CA LYS A 313 21.13 -4.70 16.33
C LYS A 313 21.19 -5.38 17.69
N TYR A 314 20.02 -5.67 18.27
CA TYR A 314 19.92 -6.37 19.55
C TYR A 314 20.69 -7.70 19.56
N ALA A 315 20.54 -8.51 18.53
CA ALA A 315 21.22 -9.80 18.44
C ALA A 315 22.75 -9.67 18.37
N SER A 316 23.28 -8.60 17.80
CA SER A 316 24.73 -8.33 17.71
C SER A 316 25.34 -7.80 19.01
N GLU A 317 24.51 -7.27 19.92
CA GLU A 317 24.94 -6.67 21.19
C GLU A 317 24.65 -7.60 22.40
N ARG A 318 23.60 -8.40 22.32
CA ARG A 318 23.17 -9.29 23.41
C ARG A 318 24.04 -10.52 23.53
N GLU A 319 24.70 -10.69 24.67
CA GLU A 319 25.50 -11.87 24.96
C GLU A 319 24.72 -12.90 25.77
N GLN A 320 24.83 -14.17 25.37
CA GLN A 320 24.43 -15.38 26.12
C GLN A 320 25.44 -16.50 25.86
N PHE A 321 25.69 -17.33 26.85
CA PHE A 321 26.64 -18.43 26.70
C PHE A 321 28.02 -17.98 26.17
N LYS A 322 28.50 -16.82 26.61
CA LYS A 322 29.81 -16.21 26.31
C LYS A 322 30.01 -15.79 24.83
N LYS A 323 28.94 -15.57 24.09
CA LYS A 323 28.98 -14.99 22.73
C LYS A 323 27.69 -14.24 22.43
N THR A 324 27.73 -13.34 21.44
CA THR A 324 26.53 -12.64 21.00
C THR A 324 25.54 -13.62 20.38
N ILE A 325 24.23 -13.33 20.54
CA ILE A 325 23.19 -14.30 20.16
C ILE A 325 23.07 -14.46 18.64
N ASP A 326 23.51 -13.49 17.85
CA ASP A 326 23.59 -13.57 16.38
C ASP A 326 24.53 -14.69 15.88
N LYS A 327 25.35 -15.29 16.74
CA LYS A 327 26.24 -16.42 16.41
C LYS A 327 25.57 -17.80 16.63
N PHE A 328 24.31 -17.84 17.05
CA PHE A 328 23.58 -19.09 17.22
C PHE A 328 22.75 -19.42 15.98
N PRO A 329 22.80 -20.69 15.45
CA PRO A 329 22.07 -21.07 14.25
C PRO A 329 20.59 -20.71 14.25
N PRO A 330 19.79 -20.95 15.31
CA PRO A 330 18.39 -20.55 15.32
C PRO A 330 18.17 -19.04 15.20
N ILE A 331 19.08 -18.21 15.72
CA ILE A 331 18.97 -16.75 15.69
C ILE A 331 19.35 -16.21 14.31
N TYR A 332 20.50 -16.63 13.77
CA TYR A 332 20.85 -16.14 12.42
C TYR A 332 19.93 -16.69 11.34
N ASP A 333 19.28 -17.83 11.53
CA ASP A 333 18.22 -18.32 10.64
C ASP A 333 16.99 -17.40 10.67
N MET A 334 16.51 -17.01 11.87
CA MET A 334 15.43 -16.03 12.00
C MET A 334 15.79 -14.69 11.33
N LEU A 335 16.98 -14.15 11.61
CA LEU A 335 17.45 -12.89 10.99
C LEU A 335 17.54 -13.01 9.47
N THR A 336 17.99 -14.16 8.95
CA THR A 336 18.04 -14.44 7.51
C THR A 336 16.63 -14.43 6.91
N ARG A 337 15.66 -15.11 7.54
CA ARG A 337 14.26 -15.10 7.08
C ARG A 337 13.66 -13.71 7.10
N MET A 338 13.87 -12.93 8.17
CA MET A 338 13.41 -11.54 8.28
C MET A 338 13.97 -10.69 7.13
N LYS A 339 15.28 -10.78 6.87
CA LYS A 339 15.93 -10.05 5.76
C LYS A 339 15.37 -10.44 4.41
N LEU A 340 15.25 -11.73 4.12
CA LEU A 340 14.75 -12.24 2.85
C LEU A 340 13.31 -11.79 2.58
N LYS A 341 12.43 -11.88 3.59
CA LYS A 341 11.04 -11.43 3.49
C LYS A 341 10.95 -9.94 3.21
N THR A 342 11.74 -9.12 3.91
CA THR A 342 11.78 -7.66 3.72
C THR A 342 12.28 -7.28 2.32
N VAL A 343 13.34 -7.93 1.83
CA VAL A 343 13.87 -7.68 0.47
C VAL A 343 12.86 -8.12 -0.59
N ALA A 344 12.28 -9.32 -0.45
CA ALA A 344 11.28 -9.86 -1.37
C ALA A 344 10.04 -8.95 -1.46
N ALA A 345 9.56 -8.45 -0.31
CA ALA A 345 8.45 -7.51 -0.27
C ALA A 345 8.79 -6.20 -0.98
N ARG A 346 9.99 -5.68 -0.80
CA ARG A 346 10.47 -4.45 -1.46
C ARG A 346 10.56 -4.64 -2.98
N THR A 347 11.13 -5.74 -3.44
CA THR A 347 11.22 -6.08 -4.87
C THR A 347 9.81 -6.16 -5.51
N LEU A 348 8.86 -6.86 -4.87
CA LEU A 348 7.49 -6.95 -5.36
C LEU A 348 6.78 -5.59 -5.35
N LEU A 349 6.94 -4.81 -4.27
CA LEU A 349 6.28 -3.51 -4.11
C LEU A 349 6.71 -2.54 -5.21
N TYR A 350 8.00 -2.37 -5.45
CA TYR A 350 8.48 -1.39 -6.45
C TYR A 350 8.23 -1.84 -7.90
N GLU A 351 8.21 -3.14 -8.19
CA GLU A 351 7.69 -3.61 -9.48
C GLU A 351 6.19 -3.28 -9.62
N THR A 352 5.42 -3.45 -8.56
CA THR A 352 3.99 -3.11 -8.56
C THR A 352 3.77 -1.61 -8.77
N THR A 353 4.54 -0.73 -8.10
CA THR A 353 4.40 0.72 -8.25
C THR A 353 4.74 1.18 -9.66
N LYS A 354 5.79 0.63 -10.29
CA LYS A 354 6.10 0.88 -11.70
C LYS A 354 4.90 0.60 -12.61
N ILE A 355 4.26 -0.55 -12.45
CA ILE A 355 3.07 -0.93 -13.23
C ILE A 355 1.89 0.01 -12.94
N VAL A 356 1.73 0.46 -11.70
CA VAL A 356 0.69 1.43 -11.33
C VAL A 356 0.94 2.79 -11.99
N ASP A 357 2.17 3.28 -11.97
CA ASP A 357 2.56 4.55 -12.61
C ASP A 357 2.33 4.51 -14.13
N LEU A 358 2.76 3.44 -14.80
CA LEU A 358 2.52 3.23 -16.22
C LEU A 358 1.02 3.20 -16.54
N ARG A 359 0.22 2.47 -15.74
CA ARG A 359 -1.24 2.47 -15.89
C ARG A 359 -1.83 3.87 -15.75
N GLN A 360 -1.41 4.64 -14.75
CA GLN A 360 -1.90 6.01 -14.53
C GLN A 360 -1.54 6.91 -15.72
N GLY A 361 -0.30 6.86 -16.20
CA GLY A 361 0.13 7.62 -17.38
C GLY A 361 -0.68 7.30 -18.62
N TYR A 362 -0.90 6.03 -18.93
CA TYR A 362 -1.73 5.62 -20.07
C TYR A 362 -3.22 5.95 -19.90
N ASN A 363 -3.76 5.86 -18.68
CA ASN A 363 -5.12 6.31 -18.40
C ASN A 363 -5.26 7.81 -18.63
N HIS A 364 -4.27 8.61 -18.19
CA HIS A 364 -4.26 10.06 -18.42
C HIS A 364 -4.30 10.39 -19.91
N ILE A 365 -3.48 9.73 -20.73
CA ILE A 365 -3.53 9.90 -22.20
C ILE A 365 -4.93 9.53 -22.76
N MET A 366 -5.50 8.40 -22.31
CA MET A 366 -6.83 7.95 -22.76
C MET A 366 -7.95 8.93 -22.45
N ASP A 367 -7.89 9.56 -21.26
CA ASP A 367 -8.95 10.47 -20.79
C ASP A 367 -8.83 11.88 -21.41
N HIS A 368 -7.62 12.30 -21.84
CA HIS A 368 -7.36 13.64 -22.37
C HIS A 368 -7.11 13.70 -23.89
N THR A 369 -7.09 12.56 -24.58
CA THR A 369 -6.89 12.49 -26.03
C THR A 369 -8.19 12.05 -26.73
N PRO A 370 -8.66 12.76 -27.77
CA PRO A 370 -9.82 12.32 -28.53
C PRO A 370 -9.66 10.89 -29.06
N ALA A 371 -10.73 10.11 -29.02
CA ALA A 371 -10.66 8.69 -29.38
C ALA A 371 -10.15 8.40 -30.82
N ALA A 372 -10.31 9.36 -31.74
CA ALA A 372 -9.80 9.27 -33.11
C ALA A 372 -8.28 9.40 -33.20
N ASP A 373 -7.65 10.12 -32.25
CA ASP A 373 -6.21 10.43 -32.25
C ASP A 373 -5.38 9.44 -31.44
N LEU A 374 -6.05 8.52 -30.69
CA LEU A 374 -5.39 7.51 -29.89
C LEU A 374 -4.77 6.42 -30.77
N SER A 375 -3.46 6.19 -30.64
CA SER A 375 -2.77 5.12 -31.33
C SER A 375 -3.20 3.74 -30.84
N PRO A 376 -3.10 2.67 -31.69
CA PRO A 376 -3.32 1.28 -31.25
C PRO A 376 -2.40 0.85 -30.10
N GLU A 377 -1.18 1.36 -30.06
CA GLU A 377 -0.17 1.06 -29.02
C GLU A 377 -0.61 1.61 -27.66
N VAL A 378 -1.03 2.88 -27.58
CA VAL A 378 -1.55 3.47 -26.33
C VAL A 378 -2.72 2.65 -25.78
N ARG A 379 -3.66 2.23 -26.65
CA ARG A 379 -4.79 1.37 -26.23
C ARG A 379 -4.33 0.00 -25.73
N ALA A 380 -3.33 -0.59 -26.38
CA ALA A 380 -2.78 -1.89 -25.99
C ALA A 380 -2.06 -1.81 -24.64
N ASN A 381 -1.21 -0.80 -24.44
CA ASN A 381 -0.46 -0.57 -23.21
C ASN A 381 -1.41 -0.25 -22.04
N GLN A 382 -2.40 0.64 -22.24
CA GLN A 382 -3.41 0.92 -21.23
C GLN A 382 -4.12 -0.37 -20.75
N LYS A 383 -4.52 -1.23 -21.70
CA LYS A 383 -5.17 -2.51 -21.37
C LYS A 383 -4.22 -3.48 -20.66
N LEU A 384 -2.96 -3.54 -21.09
CA LEU A 384 -1.93 -4.39 -20.49
C LEU A 384 -1.69 -3.98 -19.03
N TYR A 385 -1.31 -2.72 -18.79
CA TYR A 385 -0.97 -2.24 -17.45
C TYR A 385 -2.18 -2.22 -16.51
N THR A 386 -3.39 -2.02 -17.02
CA THR A 386 -4.62 -2.19 -16.23
C THR A 386 -4.79 -3.62 -15.73
N LYS A 387 -4.55 -4.63 -16.57
CA LYS A 387 -4.63 -6.04 -16.16
C LYS A 387 -3.54 -6.43 -15.19
N LEU A 388 -2.30 -6.00 -15.43
CA LEU A 388 -1.17 -6.28 -14.54
C LEU A 388 -1.37 -5.64 -13.16
N ALA A 389 -1.76 -4.36 -13.11
CA ALA A 389 -2.03 -3.67 -11.86
C ALA A 389 -3.18 -4.31 -11.06
N ALA A 390 -4.21 -4.82 -11.73
CA ALA A 390 -5.34 -5.50 -11.08
C ALA A 390 -4.92 -6.79 -10.33
N VAL A 391 -3.82 -7.41 -10.72
CA VAL A 391 -3.25 -8.60 -10.05
C VAL A 391 -2.18 -8.21 -9.05
N LEU A 392 -1.22 -7.39 -9.47
CA LEU A 392 -0.03 -7.06 -8.67
C LEU A 392 -0.36 -6.22 -7.43
N THR A 393 -1.27 -5.24 -7.53
CA THR A 393 -1.65 -4.39 -6.39
C THR A 393 -2.19 -5.21 -5.21
N PRO A 394 -3.21 -6.07 -5.38
CA PRO A 394 -3.67 -6.91 -4.27
C PRO A 394 -2.65 -7.96 -3.84
N MET A 395 -1.86 -8.55 -4.75
CA MET A 395 -0.77 -9.48 -4.40
C MET A 395 0.27 -8.80 -3.52
N SER A 396 0.72 -7.60 -3.89
CA SER A 396 1.68 -6.82 -3.11
C SER A 396 1.14 -6.51 -1.72
N LYS A 397 -0.11 -6.03 -1.63
CA LYS A 397 -0.73 -5.73 -0.33
C LYS A 397 -0.85 -6.98 0.55
N ALA A 398 -1.31 -8.10 0.00
CA ALA A 398 -1.40 -9.35 0.74
C ALA A 398 -0.03 -9.81 1.24
N TYR A 399 0.97 -9.87 0.37
CA TYR A 399 2.30 -10.36 0.72
C TYR A 399 3.02 -9.44 1.71
N CYS A 400 3.13 -8.14 1.43
CA CYS A 400 3.85 -7.19 2.27
C CYS A 400 3.27 -7.13 3.69
N THR A 401 1.94 -7.16 3.82
CA THR A 401 1.30 -7.06 5.13
C THR A 401 1.37 -8.35 5.95
N GLU A 402 1.31 -9.51 5.32
CA GLU A 402 1.50 -10.78 6.02
C GLU A 402 2.96 -10.91 6.51
N ILE A 403 3.94 -10.64 5.64
CA ILE A 403 5.35 -10.76 6.07
C ILE A 403 5.74 -9.74 7.14
N ALA A 404 5.13 -8.56 7.16
CA ALA A 404 5.39 -7.57 8.20
C ALA A 404 5.00 -8.09 9.58
N ASN A 405 3.85 -8.78 9.68
CA ASN A 405 3.43 -9.44 10.92
C ASN A 405 4.40 -10.56 11.33
N GLU A 406 4.89 -11.35 10.37
CA GLU A 406 5.85 -12.43 10.65
C GLU A 406 7.22 -11.88 11.07
N VAL A 407 7.70 -10.83 10.41
CA VAL A 407 8.98 -10.18 10.74
C VAL A 407 8.91 -9.51 12.11
N ALA A 408 7.81 -8.82 12.42
CA ALA A 408 7.62 -8.20 13.74
C ALA A 408 7.49 -9.25 14.86
N TYR A 409 6.83 -10.38 14.59
CA TYR A 409 6.77 -11.53 15.51
C TYR A 409 8.18 -12.10 15.81
N ASP A 410 8.98 -12.38 14.77
CA ASP A 410 10.36 -12.86 14.92
C ASP A 410 11.23 -11.82 15.64
N GLY A 411 10.96 -10.52 15.45
CA GLY A 411 11.59 -9.42 16.16
C GLY A 411 11.44 -9.53 17.68
N ILE A 412 10.21 -9.73 18.17
CA ILE A 412 9.95 -9.98 19.60
C ILE A 412 10.67 -11.26 20.06
N GLN A 413 10.59 -12.32 19.26
CA GLN A 413 11.20 -13.62 19.61
C GLN A 413 12.72 -13.51 19.79
N ILE A 414 13.42 -12.74 18.96
CA ILE A 414 14.87 -12.50 19.06
C ILE A 414 15.21 -11.72 20.33
N HIS A 415 14.39 -10.73 20.70
CA HIS A 415 14.57 -9.98 21.95
C HIS A 415 14.25 -10.80 23.20
N GLY A 416 13.47 -11.88 23.07
CA GLY A 416 13.03 -12.67 24.20
C GLY A 416 12.13 -11.87 25.16
N GLY A 417 12.30 -12.07 26.48
CA GLY A 417 11.46 -11.37 27.47
C GLY A 417 11.49 -9.85 27.38
N THR A 418 12.63 -9.27 26.99
CA THR A 418 12.75 -7.81 26.83
C THR A 418 11.96 -7.29 25.62
N GLY A 419 11.76 -8.08 24.56
CA GLY A 419 10.94 -7.72 23.41
C GLY A 419 9.43 -7.64 23.70
N PHE A 420 9.00 -8.24 24.82
CA PHE A 420 7.63 -8.18 25.31
C PHE A 420 7.37 -6.97 26.21
N MET A 421 8.42 -6.30 26.67
CA MET A 421 8.36 -5.12 27.51
C MET A 421 8.49 -3.85 26.68
N HIS A 422 7.99 -2.73 27.21
CA HIS A 422 8.07 -1.40 26.57
C HIS A 422 9.48 -0.80 26.53
N ASP A 423 10.53 -1.52 26.99
CA ASP A 423 11.93 -1.04 26.96
C ASP A 423 12.52 -0.97 25.53
N PHE A 424 11.97 -1.76 24.60
CA PHE A 424 12.33 -1.82 23.18
C PHE A 424 11.11 -1.61 22.29
N ASN A 425 11.31 -1.18 21.05
CA ASN A 425 10.20 -0.96 20.09
C ASN A 425 9.65 -2.26 19.46
N ALA A 426 10.22 -3.43 19.78
CA ALA A 426 9.84 -4.70 19.17
C ALA A 426 8.33 -4.99 19.33
N GLU A 427 7.76 -4.74 20.53
CA GLU A 427 6.34 -4.93 20.79
C GLU A 427 5.47 -3.91 20.03
N ARG A 428 5.92 -2.66 19.89
CA ARG A 428 5.23 -1.62 19.12
C ARG A 428 5.15 -2.01 17.64
N PHE A 429 6.25 -2.43 17.03
CA PHE A 429 6.24 -2.88 15.63
C PHE A 429 5.26 -4.03 15.39
N TYR A 430 5.15 -4.96 16.33
CA TYR A 430 4.18 -6.05 16.23
C TYR A 430 2.74 -5.57 16.36
N ARG A 431 2.44 -4.65 17.28
CA ARG A 431 1.11 -4.05 17.44
C ARG A 431 0.72 -3.25 16.18
N ASP A 432 1.64 -2.44 15.66
CA ASP A 432 1.41 -1.61 14.49
C ASP A 432 1.26 -2.46 13.21
N ALA A 433 2.07 -3.49 13.02
CA ALA A 433 1.98 -4.38 11.87
C ALA A 433 0.61 -5.07 11.76
N ARG A 434 -0.05 -5.37 12.90
CA ARG A 434 -1.25 -6.21 12.89
C ARG A 434 -2.43 -5.61 12.12
N ILE A 435 -2.56 -4.29 12.08
CA ILE A 435 -3.67 -3.65 11.36
C ILE A 435 -3.48 -3.73 9.84
N THR A 436 -2.25 -3.77 9.35
CA THR A 436 -1.92 -3.64 7.93
C THR A 436 -2.57 -4.72 7.05
N ASN A 437 -2.77 -5.94 7.55
CA ASN A 437 -3.46 -7.00 6.84
C ASN A 437 -4.98 -7.07 7.10
N ILE A 438 -5.54 -6.05 7.76
CA ILE A 438 -6.99 -5.93 8.03
C ILE A 438 -7.62 -4.78 7.24
N TYR A 439 -7.16 -3.54 7.44
CA TYR A 439 -7.78 -2.36 6.83
C TYR A 439 -7.42 -2.21 5.33
N GLU A 440 -8.13 -1.33 4.63
CA GLU A 440 -8.05 -1.17 3.15
C GLU A 440 -8.27 -2.50 2.40
N GLY A 441 -9.12 -3.35 2.97
CA GLY A 441 -9.40 -4.71 2.53
C GLY A 441 -8.47 -5.75 3.15
N THR A 442 -9.08 -6.72 3.84
CA THR A 442 -8.34 -7.81 4.50
C THR A 442 -7.52 -8.62 3.48
N THR A 443 -6.54 -9.40 3.97
CA THR A 443 -5.79 -10.34 3.11
C THR A 443 -6.71 -11.21 2.26
N GLN A 444 -7.84 -11.68 2.82
CA GLN A 444 -8.82 -12.48 2.07
C GLN A 444 -9.43 -11.70 0.91
N LEU A 445 -9.75 -10.41 1.10
CA LEU A 445 -10.24 -9.56 0.01
C LEU A 445 -9.18 -9.29 -1.06
N GLN A 446 -7.90 -9.19 -0.67
CA GLN A 446 -6.80 -9.09 -1.64
C GLN A 446 -6.68 -10.38 -2.48
N VAL A 447 -6.78 -11.54 -1.83
CA VAL A 447 -6.78 -12.83 -2.52
C VAL A 447 -7.96 -12.95 -3.50
N VAL A 448 -9.17 -12.55 -3.07
CA VAL A 448 -10.36 -12.52 -3.95
C VAL A 448 -10.16 -11.56 -5.14
N ALA A 449 -9.48 -10.43 -4.93
CA ALA A 449 -9.19 -9.49 -6.02
C ALA A 449 -8.14 -10.04 -7.00
N ALA A 450 -7.11 -10.75 -6.52
CA ALA A 450 -6.01 -11.26 -7.33
C ALA A 450 -6.35 -12.55 -8.09
N ILE A 451 -7.19 -13.44 -7.51
CA ILE A 451 -7.38 -14.80 -8.00
C ILE A 451 -7.84 -14.85 -9.47
N GLY A 452 -8.69 -13.93 -9.90
CA GLY A 452 -9.14 -13.87 -11.29
C GLY A 452 -7.99 -13.71 -12.29
N GLY A 453 -7.00 -12.89 -11.96
CA GLY A 453 -5.80 -12.70 -12.77
C GLY A 453 -4.87 -13.92 -12.76
N VAL A 454 -4.73 -14.59 -11.63
CA VAL A 454 -3.96 -15.84 -11.49
C VAL A 454 -4.62 -16.95 -12.34
N MET A 455 -5.94 -17.10 -12.25
CA MET A 455 -6.69 -18.09 -13.04
C MET A 455 -6.62 -17.83 -14.56
N LEU A 456 -6.47 -16.57 -14.97
CA LEU A 456 -6.26 -16.15 -16.35
C LEU A 456 -4.78 -16.15 -16.77
N ARG A 457 -3.86 -16.46 -15.85
CA ARG A 457 -2.42 -16.50 -16.07
C ARG A 457 -1.89 -15.16 -16.59
N THR A 458 -2.36 -14.07 -15.98
CA THR A 458 -2.09 -12.69 -16.44
C THR A 458 -0.60 -12.33 -16.35
N LEU A 459 0.14 -12.88 -15.40
CA LEU A 459 1.58 -12.61 -15.21
C LEU A 459 2.49 -13.49 -16.07
N ASP A 460 1.98 -14.54 -16.72
CA ASP A 460 2.80 -15.47 -17.51
C ASP A 460 3.70 -14.78 -18.55
N PRO A 461 3.22 -13.79 -19.35
CA PRO A 461 4.09 -13.12 -20.32
C PRO A 461 5.26 -12.38 -19.66
N VAL A 462 5.01 -11.74 -18.51
CA VAL A 462 6.06 -11.04 -17.76
C VAL A 462 7.06 -12.03 -17.17
N VAL A 463 6.58 -13.17 -16.66
CA VAL A 463 7.43 -14.26 -16.17
C VAL A 463 8.23 -14.90 -17.31
N ASP A 464 7.66 -15.03 -18.53
CA ASP A 464 8.37 -15.51 -19.72
C ASP A 464 9.55 -14.59 -20.06
N ASP A 465 9.33 -13.27 -20.07
CA ASP A 465 10.38 -12.28 -20.34
C ASP A 465 11.48 -12.32 -19.27
N LEU A 466 11.11 -12.43 -17.99
CA LEU A 466 12.06 -12.56 -16.89
C LEU A 466 12.85 -13.87 -16.97
N ALA A 467 12.22 -14.98 -17.32
CA ALA A 467 12.86 -16.29 -17.45
C ALA A 467 13.82 -16.37 -18.64
N ALA A 468 13.62 -15.53 -19.66
CA ALA A 468 14.49 -15.45 -20.83
C ALA A 468 15.78 -14.63 -20.61
N LEU A 469 15.94 -13.98 -19.44
CA LEU A 469 17.14 -13.24 -19.12
C LEU A 469 18.39 -14.16 -19.09
N PRO A 470 19.59 -13.63 -19.42
CA PRO A 470 20.81 -14.42 -19.56
C PRO A 470 21.43 -14.80 -18.20
N PHE A 471 20.78 -15.69 -17.46
CA PHE A 471 21.27 -16.18 -16.19
C PHE A 471 22.47 -17.13 -16.36
N GLU A 472 23.47 -17.00 -15.50
CA GLU A 472 24.64 -17.86 -15.45
C GLU A 472 24.89 -18.38 -14.02
N GLY A 473 25.67 -19.44 -13.87
CA GLY A 473 26.14 -19.94 -12.57
C GLY A 473 25.03 -20.32 -11.62
N VAL A 474 25.01 -19.67 -10.45
CA VAL A 474 23.98 -19.88 -9.40
C VAL A 474 22.62 -19.42 -9.89
N LEU A 475 22.54 -18.29 -10.60
CA LEU A 475 21.27 -17.73 -11.06
C LEU A 475 20.59 -18.64 -12.10
N ASP A 476 21.36 -19.22 -13.05
CA ASP A 476 20.84 -20.21 -14.00
C ASP A 476 20.32 -21.45 -13.29
N ARG A 477 21.05 -21.96 -12.29
CA ARG A 477 20.59 -23.10 -11.47
C ARG A 477 19.28 -22.77 -10.76
N MET A 478 19.13 -21.56 -10.19
CA MET A 478 17.92 -21.15 -9.49
C MET A 478 16.75 -20.91 -10.46
N ALA A 479 16.97 -20.34 -11.64
CA ALA A 479 15.95 -20.23 -12.67
C ALA A 479 15.43 -21.60 -13.11
N LYS A 480 16.33 -22.57 -13.33
CA LYS A 480 15.98 -23.97 -13.61
C LYS A 480 15.24 -24.65 -12.44
N THR A 481 15.43 -24.20 -11.22
CA THR A 481 14.73 -24.71 -10.04
C THR A 481 13.32 -24.13 -9.93
N LEU A 482 13.09 -22.90 -10.37
CA LEU A 482 11.76 -22.26 -10.41
C LEU A 482 10.86 -22.79 -11.55
N GLU A 483 11.41 -23.21 -12.66
CA GLU A 483 10.63 -23.65 -13.84
C GLU A 483 9.68 -24.83 -13.53
N PRO A 484 10.05 -25.89 -12.79
CA PRO A 484 9.12 -26.90 -12.32
C PRO A 484 8.01 -26.36 -11.44
N MET A 485 8.30 -25.36 -10.60
CA MET A 485 7.30 -24.73 -9.72
C MET A 485 6.26 -23.96 -10.53
N ARG A 486 6.70 -23.28 -11.58
CA ARG A 486 5.81 -22.61 -12.54
C ARG A 486 4.87 -23.61 -13.23
N LYS A 487 5.38 -24.76 -13.67
CA LYS A 487 4.56 -25.83 -14.27
C LYS A 487 3.51 -26.34 -13.29
N LYS A 488 3.87 -26.52 -12.01
CA LYS A 488 2.93 -26.93 -10.98
C LYS A 488 1.81 -25.91 -10.78
N LEU A 489 2.10 -24.61 -10.79
CA LEU A 489 1.06 -23.58 -10.75
C LEU A 489 0.12 -23.71 -11.96
N GLN A 490 0.67 -23.89 -13.17
CA GLN A 490 -0.14 -24.06 -14.39
C GLN A 490 -1.04 -25.29 -14.33
N GLU A 491 -0.53 -26.40 -13.79
CA GLU A 491 -1.30 -27.62 -13.56
C GLU A 491 -2.40 -27.41 -12.52
N ALA A 492 -2.10 -26.73 -11.42
CA ALA A 492 -3.05 -26.41 -10.36
C ALA A 492 -4.18 -25.50 -10.86
N VAL A 493 -3.84 -24.44 -11.61
CA VAL A 493 -4.82 -23.54 -12.26
C VAL A 493 -5.71 -24.30 -13.22
N LYS A 494 -5.13 -25.15 -14.08
CA LYS A 494 -5.88 -26.01 -15.00
C LYS A 494 -6.84 -26.92 -14.25
N PHE A 495 -6.36 -27.61 -13.22
CA PHE A 495 -7.15 -28.52 -12.38
C PHE A 495 -8.38 -27.82 -11.78
N VAL A 496 -8.19 -26.65 -11.17
CA VAL A 496 -9.28 -25.86 -10.56
C VAL A 496 -10.28 -25.39 -11.63
N ASN A 497 -9.81 -24.94 -12.79
CA ASN A 497 -10.67 -24.54 -13.91
C ASN A 497 -11.53 -25.71 -14.44
N GLU A 498 -10.96 -26.91 -14.53
CA GLU A 498 -11.65 -28.11 -15.02
C GLU A 498 -12.73 -28.62 -14.03
N LYS A 499 -12.53 -28.43 -12.72
CA LYS A 499 -13.54 -28.75 -11.70
C LYS A 499 -14.82 -27.92 -11.87
N LYS A 500 -14.74 -26.68 -12.37
CA LYS A 500 -15.88 -25.73 -12.49
C LYS A 500 -16.65 -25.53 -11.19
N ASP A 501 -15.95 -25.67 -10.08
CA ASP A 501 -16.49 -25.54 -8.72
C ASP A 501 -15.99 -24.21 -8.14
N THR A 502 -16.92 -23.24 -8.03
CA THR A 502 -16.60 -21.88 -7.56
C THR A 502 -16.27 -21.84 -6.08
N GLU A 503 -16.84 -22.75 -5.28
CA GLU A 503 -16.60 -22.84 -3.84
C GLU A 503 -15.21 -23.44 -3.58
N TYR A 504 -14.84 -24.49 -4.33
CA TYR A 504 -13.50 -25.04 -4.31
C TYR A 504 -12.44 -24.02 -4.78
N GLN A 505 -12.71 -23.28 -5.85
CA GLN A 505 -11.82 -22.21 -6.29
C GLN A 505 -11.63 -21.16 -5.19
N ALA A 506 -12.69 -20.73 -4.51
CA ALA A 506 -12.62 -19.76 -3.42
C ALA A 506 -11.80 -20.30 -2.23
N LEU A 507 -11.97 -21.60 -1.89
CA LEU A 507 -11.20 -22.26 -0.83
C LEU A 507 -9.70 -22.33 -1.16
N MET A 508 -9.33 -22.61 -2.41
CA MET A 508 -7.94 -22.77 -2.89
C MET A 508 -7.30 -21.47 -3.37
N ALA A 509 -8.05 -20.36 -3.38
CA ALA A 509 -7.57 -19.09 -3.93
C ALA A 509 -6.28 -18.60 -3.26
N ARG A 510 -6.18 -18.72 -1.93
CA ARG A 510 -4.98 -18.29 -1.18
C ARG A 510 -3.74 -19.06 -1.62
N GLN A 511 -3.85 -20.37 -1.80
CA GLN A 511 -2.77 -21.25 -2.24
C GLN A 511 -2.27 -20.87 -3.64
N LEU A 512 -3.20 -20.67 -4.58
CA LEU A 512 -2.86 -20.30 -5.96
C LEU A 512 -2.21 -18.93 -6.03
N VAL A 513 -2.75 -17.92 -5.32
CA VAL A 513 -2.17 -16.58 -5.27
C VAL A 513 -0.79 -16.61 -4.60
N SER A 514 -0.60 -17.41 -3.55
CA SER A 514 0.69 -17.58 -2.89
C SER A 514 1.73 -18.21 -3.82
N MET A 515 1.38 -19.28 -4.54
CA MET A 515 2.28 -19.91 -5.53
C MET A 515 2.72 -18.89 -6.60
N GLU A 516 1.79 -18.15 -7.20
CA GLU A 516 2.09 -17.10 -8.19
C GLU A 516 3.02 -16.04 -7.60
N THR A 517 2.75 -15.58 -6.36
CA THR A 517 3.54 -14.56 -5.68
C THR A 517 4.98 -15.00 -5.47
N TYR A 518 5.21 -16.20 -4.96
CA TYR A 518 6.56 -16.72 -4.73
C TYR A 518 7.35 -16.91 -6.03
N ILE A 519 6.69 -17.43 -7.08
CA ILE A 519 7.31 -17.62 -8.40
C ILE A 519 7.69 -16.27 -9.01
N PHE A 520 6.77 -15.30 -8.98
CA PHE A 520 7.00 -13.96 -9.55
C PHE A 520 8.15 -13.25 -8.83
N ILE A 521 8.13 -13.20 -7.48
CA ILE A 521 9.21 -12.63 -6.69
C ILE A 521 10.55 -13.34 -6.98
N GLY A 522 10.54 -14.67 -7.09
CA GLY A 522 11.74 -15.44 -7.39
C GLY A 522 12.43 -14.97 -8.68
N TYR A 523 11.69 -14.80 -9.75
CA TYR A 523 12.22 -14.28 -11.02
C TYR A 523 12.64 -12.81 -10.94
N LEU A 524 11.90 -11.97 -10.21
CA LEU A 524 12.30 -10.58 -9.98
C LEU A 524 13.63 -10.51 -9.20
N MET A 525 13.82 -11.32 -8.18
CA MET A 525 15.07 -11.36 -7.41
C MET A 525 16.25 -11.89 -8.24
N LEU A 526 16.02 -12.82 -9.17
CA LEU A 526 17.04 -13.25 -10.14
C LEU A 526 17.44 -12.09 -11.07
N ARG A 527 16.47 -11.34 -11.59
CA ARG A 527 16.71 -10.12 -12.37
C ARG A 527 17.55 -9.10 -11.59
N ASP A 528 17.18 -8.87 -10.34
CA ASP A 528 17.88 -7.91 -9.49
C ASP A 528 19.32 -8.35 -9.19
N ALA A 529 19.56 -9.67 -9.07
CA ALA A 529 20.90 -10.23 -8.90
C ALA A 529 21.80 -10.13 -10.16
N LEU A 530 21.22 -10.03 -11.37
CA LEU A 530 21.99 -9.70 -12.58
C LEU A 530 22.55 -8.27 -12.56
N LYS A 531 21.85 -7.36 -11.86
CA LYS A 531 22.25 -5.96 -11.75
C LYS A 531 23.23 -5.70 -10.61
N ASP A 532 23.19 -6.54 -9.56
CA ASP A 532 24.05 -6.43 -8.38
C ASP A 532 24.38 -7.82 -7.82
N GLN A 533 25.63 -8.25 -7.95
CA GLN A 533 26.12 -9.56 -7.51
C GLN A 533 25.93 -9.79 -5.99
N GLU A 534 25.91 -8.74 -5.16
CA GLU A 534 25.66 -8.88 -3.71
C GLU A 534 24.27 -9.47 -3.43
N ARG A 535 23.35 -9.45 -4.42
CA ARG A 535 21.98 -10.00 -4.31
C ARG A 535 21.85 -11.47 -4.68
N GLU A 536 22.91 -12.10 -5.24
CA GLU A 536 22.87 -13.51 -5.64
C GLU A 536 22.48 -14.43 -4.48
N ALA A 537 23.13 -14.26 -3.32
CA ALA A 537 22.82 -15.07 -2.14
C ALA A 537 21.40 -14.85 -1.61
N LEU A 538 20.84 -13.64 -1.76
CA LEU A 538 19.45 -13.33 -1.39
C LEU A 538 18.48 -14.06 -2.33
N ALA A 539 18.70 -13.99 -3.63
CA ALA A 539 17.87 -14.67 -4.63
C ALA A 539 17.92 -16.20 -4.45
N GLU A 540 19.12 -16.76 -4.32
CA GLU A 540 19.29 -18.21 -4.08
C GLU A 540 18.53 -18.66 -2.84
N LYS A 541 18.75 -18.01 -1.71
CA LYS A 541 18.12 -18.42 -0.44
C LYS A 541 16.62 -18.21 -0.43
N PHE A 542 16.12 -17.13 -1.05
CA PHE A 542 14.68 -16.91 -1.18
C PHE A 542 14.02 -18.03 -1.97
N ILE A 543 14.58 -18.39 -3.15
CA ILE A 543 14.03 -19.44 -4.01
C ILE A 543 14.03 -20.79 -3.28
N LEU A 544 15.13 -21.16 -2.62
CA LEU A 544 15.20 -22.38 -1.86
C LEU A 544 14.17 -22.45 -0.71
N ASN A 545 13.84 -21.31 -0.09
CA ASN A 545 12.79 -21.24 0.92
C ASN A 545 11.37 -21.24 0.32
N ALA A 546 11.20 -20.71 -0.89
CA ALA A 546 9.89 -20.65 -1.57
C ALA A 546 9.43 -22.02 -2.09
N ILE A 547 10.35 -22.91 -2.46
CA ILE A 547 10.01 -24.22 -3.03
C ILE A 547 9.09 -25.04 -2.10
N PRO A 548 9.41 -25.30 -0.83
CA PRO A 548 8.53 -26.08 0.03
C PRO A 548 7.17 -25.43 0.24
N GLU A 549 7.06 -24.09 0.22
CA GLU A 549 5.80 -23.36 0.31
C GLU A 549 4.93 -23.59 -0.93
N ILE A 550 5.54 -23.51 -2.12
CA ILE A 550 4.87 -23.77 -3.41
C ILE A 550 4.44 -25.25 -3.49
N GLU A 551 5.31 -26.18 -3.08
CA GLU A 551 5.01 -27.62 -3.06
C GLU A 551 3.83 -27.93 -2.16
N SER A 552 3.83 -27.39 -0.94
CA SER A 552 2.74 -27.56 0.02
C SER A 552 1.42 -27.01 -0.54
N ALA A 553 1.42 -25.81 -1.10
CA ALA A 553 0.25 -25.20 -1.72
C ALA A 553 -0.25 -26.03 -2.91
N TYR A 554 0.66 -26.51 -3.78
CA TYR A 554 0.32 -27.38 -4.91
C TYR A 554 -0.37 -28.68 -4.44
N HIS A 555 0.20 -29.35 -3.43
CA HIS A 555 -0.39 -30.58 -2.92
C HIS A 555 -1.78 -30.35 -2.32
N LEU A 556 -2.00 -29.24 -1.60
CA LEU A 556 -3.32 -28.89 -1.08
C LEU A 556 -4.34 -28.68 -2.22
N VAL A 557 -3.97 -27.92 -3.25
CA VAL A 557 -4.84 -27.70 -4.41
C VAL A 557 -5.13 -29.02 -5.16
N MET A 558 -4.14 -29.88 -5.37
CA MET A 558 -4.30 -31.13 -6.12
C MET A 558 -4.94 -32.26 -5.32
N SER A 559 -5.04 -32.12 -3.99
CA SER A 559 -5.68 -33.14 -3.13
C SER A 559 -7.16 -33.34 -3.43
N ALA A 560 -7.82 -32.36 -4.05
CA ALA A 560 -9.26 -32.30 -4.28
C ALA A 560 -10.08 -32.44 -2.96
N ASP A 561 -9.49 -32.14 -1.82
CA ASP A 561 -10.17 -32.24 -0.52
C ASP A 561 -11.25 -31.17 -0.41
N THR A 562 -12.48 -31.61 -0.19
CA THR A 562 -13.67 -30.77 0.04
C THR A 562 -14.19 -30.83 1.48
N THR A 563 -13.46 -31.49 2.38
CA THR A 563 -13.90 -31.73 3.76
C THR A 563 -14.30 -30.43 4.47
N THR A 564 -13.56 -29.34 4.24
CA THR A 564 -13.90 -28.04 4.84
C THR A 564 -15.21 -27.48 4.23
N ILE A 565 -15.44 -27.63 2.94
CA ILE A 565 -16.68 -27.20 2.27
C ILE A 565 -17.85 -28.01 2.82
N ASP A 566 -17.72 -29.34 2.86
CA ASP A 566 -18.80 -30.27 3.18
C ASP A 566 -19.14 -30.32 4.69
N LYS A 567 -18.13 -30.12 5.55
CA LYS A 567 -18.23 -30.41 7.00
C LYS A 567 -17.81 -29.28 7.92
N HIS A 568 -17.60 -28.05 7.42
CA HIS A 568 -17.13 -26.95 8.28
C HIS A 568 -18.05 -26.73 9.50
N SER A 569 -19.38 -26.78 9.34
CA SER A 569 -20.33 -26.59 10.44
C SER A 569 -20.17 -27.65 11.53
N GLU A 570 -19.95 -28.92 11.13
CA GLU A 570 -19.67 -30.02 12.06
C GLU A 570 -18.32 -29.83 12.77
N ILE A 571 -17.28 -29.44 12.02
CA ILE A 571 -15.90 -29.26 12.56
C ILE A 571 -15.86 -28.12 13.55
N ILE A 572 -16.51 -26.99 13.28
CA ILE A 572 -16.51 -25.81 14.17
C ILE A 572 -17.62 -25.84 15.23
N GLY A 573 -18.50 -26.83 15.20
CA GLY A 573 -19.49 -27.07 16.26
C GLY A 573 -20.75 -26.21 16.18
N TYR A 574 -21.24 -25.93 14.97
CA TYR A 574 -22.55 -25.28 14.74
C TYR A 574 -23.67 -26.29 14.54
#